data_1286946775096cf043cdb8baf7d317a5
#
_entry.id   1286946775096cf043cdb8baf7d317a5
#
_cell.length_a   1.000
_cell.length_b   1.000
_cell.length_c   1.000
_cell.angle_alpha   90.00
_cell.angle_beta   90.00
_cell.angle_gamma   90.00
#
_symmetry.space_group_name_H-M   'P 1'
#
loop_
_entity.id
_entity.type
_entity.pdbx_description
1 polymer ?
#
loop_
_entity_poly.entity_id
_entity_poly.type
_entity_poly.pdbx_seq_one_letter_code
_entity_poly.pdbx_strand_id
1 'polypeptide(L)'
;MHDNSKAAISKVPEITLAFWVIKILATTLGETGGDAVSMSMELGYLVSTGIFAVIFFVSVSAQIATTSYNPLLYWTTIIATTTVGTTLADFADRSLGLGYAGGSTLLLALLMGSFLLWYRLQSSISTGSITTPRTELFYWVTIMFSQTLGTALGDWTADEAGFGYAGSTLLFGGMLAAIVAAYYLTRVSRTLLFWAAFILTRPLGAVVGDFLDKPLSKGGLELSRYSASFALLAAIATLVLISTLRNLQPVRAELDIEQ
;
A
#
# COMPACT_ATOMS: atom_id res chain seq x y z
N MET A 1 -16.12 39.22 -13.83
CA MET A 1 -16.51 37.95 -13.19
C MET A 1 -15.30 37.04 -13.22
N HIS A 2 -14.50 37.04 -12.15
CA HIS A 2 -13.41 36.06 -12.00
C HIS A 2 -14.05 34.75 -11.53
N ASP A 3 -14.01 33.78 -12.42
CA ASP A 3 -14.38 32.40 -12.11
C ASP A 3 -13.28 31.79 -11.24
N ASN A 4 -13.42 31.96 -9.92
CA ASN A 4 -12.64 31.26 -8.93
C ASN A 4 -13.20 29.83 -8.80
N SER A 5 -13.10 29.03 -9.86
CA SER A 5 -13.21 27.58 -9.74
C SER A 5 -12.01 27.11 -8.90
N LYS A 6 -12.23 26.94 -7.57
CA LYS A 6 -11.28 26.26 -6.69
C LYS A 6 -10.96 24.93 -7.33
N ALA A 7 -9.79 24.80 -7.96
CA ALA A 7 -9.32 23.54 -8.48
C ALA A 7 -9.40 22.53 -7.31
N ALA A 8 -10.16 21.47 -7.49
CA ALA A 8 -10.33 20.46 -6.45
C ALA A 8 -8.96 19.84 -6.15
N ILE A 9 -8.45 20.06 -4.95
CA ILE A 9 -7.13 19.59 -4.52
C ILE A 9 -7.23 18.08 -4.33
N SER A 10 -6.33 17.32 -4.97
CA SER A 10 -6.24 15.87 -4.79
C SER A 10 -6.02 15.54 -3.32
N LYS A 11 -6.74 14.53 -2.81
CA LYS A 11 -6.57 14.01 -1.44
C LYS A 11 -5.49 12.91 -1.34
N VAL A 12 -4.72 12.72 -2.40
CA VAL A 12 -3.56 11.79 -2.46
C VAL A 12 -2.29 12.63 -2.32
N PRO A 13 -1.28 12.16 -1.56
CA PRO A 13 -0.03 12.90 -1.40
C PRO A 13 0.73 13.05 -2.72
N GLU A 14 1.62 14.02 -2.79
CA GLU A 14 2.55 14.13 -3.90
C GLU A 14 3.44 12.88 -4.01
N ILE A 15 3.61 12.41 -5.24
CA ILE A 15 4.39 11.21 -5.56
C ILE A 15 5.89 11.57 -5.57
N THR A 16 6.48 11.62 -4.38
CA THR A 16 7.90 11.91 -4.16
C THR A 16 8.67 10.65 -3.77
N LEU A 17 10.00 10.73 -3.66
CA LEU A 17 10.80 9.63 -3.09
C LEU A 17 10.33 9.25 -1.68
N ALA A 18 10.00 10.26 -0.85
CA ALA A 18 9.47 10.01 0.50
C ALA A 18 8.16 9.19 0.47
N PHE A 19 7.25 9.48 -0.48
CA PHE A 19 6.04 8.69 -0.70
C PHE A 19 6.37 7.21 -0.90
N TRP A 20 7.32 6.88 -1.78
CA TRP A 20 7.68 5.50 -2.07
C TRP A 20 8.35 4.79 -0.91
N VAL A 21 9.23 5.50 -0.18
CA VAL A 21 9.86 4.95 1.03
C VAL A 21 8.81 4.63 2.09
N ILE A 22 7.92 5.58 2.41
CA ILE A 22 6.84 5.37 3.38
C ILE A 22 5.90 4.24 2.90
N LYS A 23 5.62 4.17 1.59
CA LYS A 23 4.76 3.13 1.02
C LYS A 23 5.35 1.73 1.19
N ILE A 24 6.65 1.54 0.94
CA ILE A 24 7.33 0.26 1.16
C ILE A 24 7.32 -0.11 2.65
N LEU A 25 7.69 0.83 3.53
CA LEU A 25 7.62 0.60 4.97
C LEU A 25 6.20 0.24 5.45
N ALA A 26 5.18 0.90 4.91
CA ALA A 26 3.77 0.62 5.25
C ALA A 26 3.34 -0.77 4.78
N THR A 27 3.79 -1.22 3.60
CA THR A 27 3.48 -2.57 3.11
C THR A 27 4.22 -3.66 3.89
N THR A 28 5.46 -3.39 4.32
CA THR A 28 6.22 -4.27 5.22
C THR A 28 5.58 -4.33 6.61
N LEU A 29 5.13 -3.18 7.16
CA LEU A 29 4.38 -3.14 8.41
C LEU A 29 3.04 -3.92 8.31
N GLY A 30 2.36 -3.83 7.18
CA GLY A 30 1.13 -4.58 6.93
C GLY A 30 1.34 -6.09 7.04
N GLU A 31 2.49 -6.59 6.57
CA GLU A 31 2.88 -7.99 6.69
C GLU A 31 3.19 -8.34 8.15
N THR A 32 4.22 -7.75 8.73
CA THR A 32 4.64 -8.06 10.10
C THR A 32 3.53 -7.81 11.14
N GLY A 33 2.71 -6.77 10.96
CA GLY A 33 1.59 -6.43 11.83
C GLY A 33 0.38 -7.36 11.67
N GLY A 34 0.08 -7.77 10.44
CA GLY A 34 -0.94 -8.78 10.14
C GLY A 34 -0.59 -10.11 10.80
N ASP A 35 0.64 -10.57 10.62
CA ASP A 35 1.18 -11.79 11.23
C ASP A 35 1.27 -11.70 12.76
N ALA A 36 1.59 -10.52 13.29
CA ALA A 36 1.61 -10.33 14.75
C ALA A 36 0.22 -10.62 15.36
N VAL A 37 -0.86 -10.12 14.74
CA VAL A 37 -2.21 -10.30 15.25
C VAL A 37 -2.75 -11.70 14.93
N SER A 38 -2.56 -12.19 13.70
CA SER A 38 -3.11 -13.48 13.27
C SER A 38 -2.38 -14.68 13.85
N MET A 39 -1.06 -14.63 13.91
CA MET A 39 -0.20 -15.75 14.31
C MET A 39 0.35 -15.58 15.74
N SER A 40 0.98 -14.43 16.07
CA SER A 40 1.63 -14.29 17.38
C SER A 40 0.64 -14.06 18.53
N MET A 41 -0.50 -13.40 18.29
CA MET A 41 -1.62 -13.30 19.24
C MET A 41 -2.60 -14.48 19.12
N GLU A 42 -2.37 -15.42 18.21
CA GLU A 42 -3.17 -16.62 17.99
C GLU A 42 -4.66 -16.34 17.68
N LEU A 43 -5.02 -15.16 17.16
CA LEU A 43 -6.39 -14.83 16.81
C LEU A 43 -6.87 -15.50 15.52
N GLY A 44 -5.94 -16.03 14.71
CA GLY A 44 -6.22 -16.63 13.41
C GLY A 44 -6.55 -15.60 12.33
N TYR A 45 -6.51 -16.03 11.07
CA TYR A 45 -6.65 -15.14 9.92
C TYR A 45 -8.01 -14.48 9.79
N LEU A 46 -9.11 -15.23 10.05
CA LEU A 46 -10.47 -14.71 9.88
C LEU A 46 -10.78 -13.59 10.88
N VAL A 47 -10.46 -13.79 12.17
CA VAL A 47 -10.73 -12.79 13.22
C VAL A 47 -9.86 -11.55 12.98
N SER A 48 -8.58 -11.76 12.66
CA SER A 48 -7.66 -10.66 12.34
C SER A 48 -8.11 -9.85 11.12
N THR A 49 -8.59 -10.54 10.07
CA THR A 49 -9.19 -9.88 8.89
C THR A 49 -10.40 -9.05 9.31
N GLY A 50 -11.28 -9.56 10.18
CA GLY A 50 -12.42 -8.80 10.69
C GLY A 50 -12.02 -7.54 11.44
N ILE A 51 -11.02 -7.62 12.32
CA ILE A 51 -10.49 -6.47 13.08
C ILE A 51 -9.94 -5.40 12.11
N PHE A 52 -9.05 -5.80 11.20
CA PHE A 52 -8.44 -4.87 10.26
C PHE A 52 -9.41 -4.33 9.22
N ALA A 53 -10.44 -5.12 8.82
CA ALA A 53 -11.51 -4.65 7.95
C ALA A 53 -12.32 -3.53 8.61
N VAL A 54 -12.64 -3.63 9.90
CA VAL A 54 -13.31 -2.55 10.63
C VAL A 54 -12.45 -1.29 10.63
N ILE A 55 -11.14 -1.40 10.96
CA ILE A 55 -10.22 -0.26 10.94
C ILE A 55 -10.14 0.34 9.52
N PHE A 56 -10.07 -0.49 8.50
CA PHE A 56 -10.05 -0.06 7.10
C PHE A 56 -11.32 0.70 6.73
N PHE A 57 -12.51 0.15 6.98
CA PHE A 57 -13.76 0.81 6.63
C PHE A 57 -13.98 2.13 7.37
N VAL A 58 -13.59 2.20 8.65
CA VAL A 58 -13.64 3.44 9.42
C VAL A 58 -12.69 4.48 8.83
N SER A 59 -11.44 4.11 8.55
CA SER A 59 -10.44 5.05 8.02
C SER A 59 -10.76 5.49 6.59
N VAL A 60 -11.25 4.60 5.72
CA VAL A 60 -11.72 4.97 4.36
C VAL A 60 -12.93 5.91 4.43
N SER A 61 -13.90 5.62 5.30
CA SER A 61 -15.06 6.48 5.47
C SER A 61 -14.66 7.88 5.94
N ALA A 62 -13.73 7.95 6.91
CA ALA A 62 -13.17 9.22 7.37
C ALA A 62 -12.40 9.95 6.24
N GLN A 63 -11.60 9.20 5.45
CA GLN A 63 -10.86 9.75 4.31
C GLN A 63 -11.81 10.34 3.24
N ILE A 64 -12.89 9.64 2.92
CA ILE A 64 -13.91 10.14 1.98
C ILE A 64 -14.64 11.35 2.52
N ALA A 65 -14.91 11.41 3.83
CA ALA A 65 -15.60 12.51 4.48
C ALA A 65 -14.76 13.80 4.58
N THR A 66 -13.42 13.72 4.55
CA THR A 66 -12.56 14.92 4.56
C THR A 66 -12.64 15.67 3.24
N THR A 67 -12.41 16.97 3.27
CA THR A 67 -12.40 17.84 2.08
C THR A 67 -11.00 18.18 1.59
N SER A 68 -9.97 17.85 2.36
CA SER A 68 -8.57 18.12 2.06
C SER A 68 -7.68 16.94 2.41
N TYR A 69 -6.49 16.91 1.84
CA TYR A 69 -5.49 15.92 2.17
C TYR A 69 -5.09 15.99 3.65
N ASN A 70 -5.16 14.84 4.33
CA ASN A 70 -4.66 14.66 5.70
C ASN A 70 -3.61 13.55 5.70
N PRO A 71 -2.32 13.86 5.96
CA PRO A 71 -1.25 12.90 5.91
C PRO A 71 -1.43 11.69 6.84
N LEU A 72 -1.82 11.95 8.09
CA LEU A 72 -2.02 10.89 9.08
C LEU A 72 -3.16 9.96 8.68
N LEU A 73 -4.29 10.51 8.25
CA LEU A 73 -5.44 9.73 7.85
C LEU A 73 -5.15 8.90 6.59
N TYR A 74 -4.47 9.50 5.59
CA TYR A 74 -4.09 8.79 4.37
C TYR A 74 -3.18 7.58 4.68
N TRP A 75 -2.10 7.79 5.45
CA TRP A 75 -1.17 6.73 5.76
C TRP A 75 -1.75 5.67 6.71
N THR A 76 -2.61 6.07 7.65
CA THR A 76 -3.39 5.12 8.46
C THR A 76 -4.28 4.25 7.58
N THR A 77 -4.94 4.84 6.59
CA THR A 77 -5.78 4.09 5.63
C THR A 77 -4.94 3.14 4.78
N ILE A 78 -3.75 3.56 4.32
CA ILE A 78 -2.80 2.69 3.61
C ILE A 78 -2.36 1.52 4.49
N ILE A 79 -1.98 1.77 5.74
CA ILE A 79 -1.58 0.71 6.69
C ILE A 79 -2.75 -0.25 6.93
N ALA A 80 -3.94 0.26 7.20
CA ALA A 80 -5.13 -0.58 7.39
C ALA A 80 -5.43 -1.44 6.15
N THR A 81 -5.33 -0.86 4.94
CA THR A 81 -5.55 -1.58 3.67
C THR A 81 -4.55 -2.71 3.47
N THR A 82 -3.27 -2.44 3.75
CA THR A 82 -2.23 -3.46 3.55
C THR A 82 -2.33 -4.57 4.59
N THR A 83 -2.66 -4.25 5.84
CA THR A 83 -2.80 -5.24 6.91
C THR A 83 -4.04 -6.14 6.72
N VAL A 84 -5.19 -5.56 6.34
CA VAL A 84 -6.36 -6.39 5.97
C VAL A 84 -6.07 -7.21 4.73
N GLY A 85 -5.29 -6.68 3.78
CA GLY A 85 -4.86 -7.41 2.59
C GLY A 85 -4.02 -8.65 2.91
N THR A 86 -3.07 -8.55 3.87
CA THR A 86 -2.30 -9.69 4.39
C THR A 86 -3.21 -10.77 4.95
N THR A 87 -3.98 -10.44 5.97
CA THR A 87 -4.78 -11.42 6.69
C THR A 87 -5.88 -12.03 5.82
N LEU A 88 -6.42 -11.29 4.85
CA LEU A 88 -7.41 -11.77 3.89
C LEU A 88 -6.79 -12.72 2.85
N ALA A 89 -5.59 -12.42 2.35
CA ALA A 89 -4.87 -13.32 1.45
C ALA A 89 -4.54 -14.64 2.15
N ASP A 90 -3.98 -14.58 3.35
CA ASP A 90 -3.70 -15.77 4.16
C ASP A 90 -4.95 -16.59 4.48
N PHE A 91 -6.06 -15.91 4.78
CA PHE A 91 -7.33 -16.60 5.02
C PHE A 91 -7.80 -17.33 3.75
N ALA A 92 -7.74 -16.68 2.60
CA ALA A 92 -8.15 -17.26 1.32
C ALA A 92 -7.25 -18.43 0.91
N ASP A 93 -5.94 -18.23 0.96
CA ASP A 93 -4.97 -19.18 0.45
C ASP A 93 -4.75 -20.36 1.40
N ARG A 94 -4.66 -20.10 2.71
CA ARG A 94 -4.29 -21.10 3.73
C ARG A 94 -5.50 -21.71 4.43
N SER A 95 -6.55 -20.90 4.75
CA SER A 95 -7.73 -21.41 5.47
C SER A 95 -8.81 -21.94 4.54
N LEU A 96 -9.11 -21.27 3.42
CA LEU A 96 -10.07 -21.75 2.42
C LEU A 96 -9.44 -22.71 1.40
N GLY A 97 -8.11 -22.84 1.38
CA GLY A 97 -7.41 -23.78 0.52
C GLY A 97 -7.42 -23.42 -0.97
N LEU A 98 -7.61 -22.14 -1.32
CA LEU A 98 -7.53 -21.69 -2.72
C LEU A 98 -6.12 -21.85 -3.30
N GLY A 99 -5.10 -21.85 -2.42
CA GLY A 99 -3.68 -21.86 -2.78
C GLY A 99 -3.23 -20.57 -3.46
N TYR A 100 -1.94 -20.29 -3.41
CA TYR A 100 -1.39 -19.02 -3.87
C TYR A 100 -1.66 -18.75 -5.36
N ALA A 101 -1.57 -19.76 -6.22
CA ALA A 101 -1.82 -19.60 -7.67
C ALA A 101 -3.29 -19.28 -7.96
N GLY A 102 -4.23 -19.97 -7.28
CA GLY A 102 -5.67 -19.73 -7.43
C GLY A 102 -6.08 -18.38 -6.89
N GLY A 103 -5.65 -18.06 -5.66
CA GLY A 103 -5.89 -16.77 -5.02
C GLY A 103 -5.33 -15.60 -5.84
N SER A 104 -4.07 -15.70 -6.26
CA SER A 104 -3.43 -14.66 -7.10
C SER A 104 -4.16 -14.45 -8.42
N THR A 105 -4.60 -15.53 -9.09
CA THR A 105 -5.34 -15.41 -10.37
C THR A 105 -6.68 -14.70 -10.18
N LEU A 106 -7.45 -15.07 -9.16
CA LEU A 106 -8.71 -14.44 -8.82
C LEU A 106 -8.53 -12.96 -8.48
N LEU A 107 -7.55 -12.65 -7.62
CA LEU A 107 -7.26 -11.28 -7.18
C LEU A 107 -6.76 -10.40 -8.33
N LEU A 108 -5.96 -10.96 -9.25
CA LEU A 108 -5.54 -10.26 -10.47
C LEU A 108 -6.75 -9.93 -11.35
N ALA A 109 -7.67 -10.87 -11.54
CA ALA A 109 -8.89 -10.63 -12.30
C ALA A 109 -9.77 -9.54 -11.65
N LEU A 110 -9.92 -9.54 -10.32
CA LEU A 110 -10.65 -8.51 -9.57
C LEU A 110 -9.96 -7.15 -9.66
N LEU A 111 -8.63 -7.10 -9.55
CA LEU A 111 -7.85 -5.88 -9.73
C LEU A 111 -8.01 -5.29 -11.14
N MET A 112 -7.87 -6.12 -12.17
CA MET A 112 -8.06 -5.68 -13.56
C MET A 112 -9.50 -5.24 -13.81
N GLY A 113 -10.47 -5.98 -13.26
CA GLY A 113 -11.88 -5.61 -13.30
C GLY A 113 -12.17 -4.26 -12.64
N SER A 114 -11.55 -3.99 -11.48
CA SER A 114 -11.68 -2.70 -10.78
C SER A 114 -11.11 -1.54 -11.60
N PHE A 115 -9.94 -1.71 -12.22
CA PHE A 115 -9.37 -0.70 -13.12
C PHE A 115 -10.25 -0.46 -14.35
N LEU A 116 -10.75 -1.53 -14.98
CA LEU A 116 -11.62 -1.42 -16.15
C LEU A 116 -12.90 -0.69 -15.80
N LEU A 117 -13.55 -1.05 -14.69
CA LEU A 117 -14.78 -0.42 -14.24
C LEU A 117 -14.54 1.05 -13.89
N TRP A 118 -13.46 1.35 -13.16
CA TRP A 118 -13.07 2.71 -12.83
C TRP A 118 -12.86 3.54 -14.10
N TYR A 119 -12.04 3.05 -15.03
CA TYR A 119 -11.80 3.74 -16.30
C TYR A 119 -13.07 3.96 -17.13
N ARG A 120 -13.95 2.94 -17.21
CA ARG A 120 -15.23 3.05 -17.94
C ARG A 120 -16.16 4.10 -17.35
N LEU A 121 -16.17 4.25 -16.02
CA LEU A 121 -17.11 5.14 -15.33
C LEU A 121 -16.55 6.56 -15.08
N GLN A 122 -15.23 6.73 -15.09
CA GLN A 122 -14.59 8.01 -14.75
C GLN A 122 -13.65 8.54 -15.84
N SER A 123 -13.42 7.77 -16.92
CA SER A 123 -12.53 8.10 -18.05
C SER A 123 -11.06 8.37 -17.68
N SER A 124 -10.70 8.27 -16.41
CA SER A 124 -9.33 8.47 -15.91
C SER A 124 -9.08 7.66 -14.65
N ILE A 125 -7.88 7.08 -14.55
CA ILE A 125 -7.36 6.40 -13.35
C ILE A 125 -6.14 7.14 -12.78
N SER A 126 -5.97 8.42 -13.13
CA SER A 126 -4.89 9.27 -12.61
C SER A 126 -5.12 9.64 -11.15
N THR A 127 -4.05 9.63 -10.35
CA THR A 127 -4.11 10.07 -8.94
C THR A 127 -4.52 11.54 -8.80
N GLY A 128 -4.18 12.39 -9.78
CA GLY A 128 -4.61 13.79 -9.82
C GLY A 128 -6.12 13.98 -10.06
N SER A 129 -6.85 12.94 -10.51
CA SER A 129 -8.30 12.98 -10.74
C SER A 129 -9.12 12.52 -9.52
N ILE A 130 -8.48 12.18 -8.39
CA ILE A 130 -9.13 11.69 -7.17
C ILE A 130 -9.60 12.89 -6.34
N THR A 131 -10.72 13.46 -6.74
CA THR A 131 -11.26 14.69 -6.14
C THR A 131 -12.70 14.55 -5.66
N THR A 132 -13.38 13.45 -6.00
CA THR A 132 -14.77 13.19 -5.63
C THR A 132 -14.88 11.92 -4.79
N PRO A 133 -15.89 11.79 -3.90
CA PRO A 133 -16.14 10.57 -3.14
C PRO A 133 -16.24 9.31 -4.00
N ARG A 134 -16.78 9.44 -5.20
CA ARG A 134 -16.92 8.32 -6.14
C ARG A 134 -15.57 7.86 -6.69
N THR A 135 -14.69 8.79 -7.08
CA THR A 135 -13.32 8.44 -7.54
C THR A 135 -12.48 7.89 -6.41
N GLU A 136 -12.66 8.40 -5.18
CA GLU A 136 -12.00 7.86 -3.99
C GLU A 136 -12.44 6.43 -3.69
N LEU A 137 -13.71 6.10 -3.83
CA LEU A 137 -14.19 4.73 -3.63
C LEU A 137 -13.52 3.76 -4.60
N PHE A 138 -13.43 4.10 -5.90
CA PHE A 138 -12.70 3.28 -6.87
C PHE A 138 -11.23 3.14 -6.52
N TYR A 139 -10.59 4.23 -6.08
CA TYR A 139 -9.20 4.23 -5.65
C TYR A 139 -8.98 3.24 -4.50
N TRP A 140 -9.77 3.32 -3.43
CA TRP A 140 -9.60 2.44 -2.27
C TRP A 140 -9.97 0.98 -2.55
N VAL A 141 -10.98 0.72 -3.36
CA VAL A 141 -11.31 -0.65 -3.81
C VAL A 141 -10.18 -1.24 -4.65
N THR A 142 -9.63 -0.47 -5.57
CA THR A 142 -8.50 -0.91 -6.40
C THR A 142 -7.25 -1.15 -5.55
N ILE A 143 -6.96 -0.27 -4.59
CA ILE A 143 -5.88 -0.48 -3.63
C ILE A 143 -6.09 -1.76 -2.83
N MET A 144 -7.30 -2.01 -2.32
CA MET A 144 -7.61 -3.21 -1.54
C MET A 144 -7.27 -4.49 -2.31
N PHE A 145 -7.74 -4.61 -3.57
CA PHE A 145 -7.39 -5.76 -4.41
C PHE A 145 -5.89 -5.84 -4.70
N SER A 146 -5.23 -4.71 -4.94
CA SER A 146 -3.79 -4.65 -5.15
C SER A 146 -3.00 -5.11 -3.92
N GLN A 147 -3.42 -4.70 -2.73
CA GLN A 147 -2.73 -5.09 -1.48
C GLN A 147 -2.88 -6.58 -1.20
N THR A 148 -4.09 -7.12 -1.34
CA THR A 148 -4.36 -8.56 -1.15
C THR A 148 -3.60 -9.41 -2.18
N LEU A 149 -3.65 -9.02 -3.46
CA LEU A 149 -2.88 -9.68 -4.53
C LEU A 149 -1.38 -9.68 -4.23
N GLY A 150 -0.86 -8.55 -3.72
CA GLY A 150 0.58 -8.43 -3.47
C GLY A 150 1.07 -9.39 -2.39
N THR A 151 0.28 -9.68 -1.34
CA THR A 151 0.60 -10.73 -0.37
C THR A 151 0.66 -12.11 -1.05
N ALA A 152 -0.42 -12.49 -1.72
CA ALA A 152 -0.49 -13.79 -2.40
C ALA A 152 0.65 -13.99 -3.41
N LEU A 153 1.06 -12.94 -4.15
CA LEU A 153 2.22 -13.00 -5.05
C LEU A 153 3.56 -13.08 -4.31
N GLY A 154 3.70 -12.37 -3.19
CA GLY A 154 4.89 -12.41 -2.35
C GLY A 154 5.12 -13.83 -1.81
N ASP A 155 4.08 -14.40 -1.20
CA ASP A 155 4.10 -15.75 -0.65
C ASP A 155 4.33 -16.80 -1.74
N TRP A 156 3.63 -16.67 -2.86
CA TRP A 156 3.81 -17.59 -3.99
C TRP A 156 5.26 -17.61 -4.49
N THR A 157 5.88 -16.44 -4.67
CA THR A 157 7.26 -16.37 -5.16
C THR A 157 8.27 -16.87 -4.13
N ALA A 158 8.03 -16.61 -2.84
CA ALA A 158 8.94 -17.02 -1.77
C ALA A 158 8.80 -18.50 -1.42
N ASP A 159 7.57 -18.99 -1.25
CA ASP A 159 7.31 -20.32 -0.72
C ASP A 159 7.18 -21.40 -1.81
N GLU A 160 6.49 -21.13 -2.95
CA GLU A 160 6.22 -22.13 -3.99
C GLU A 160 7.12 -22.00 -5.22
N ALA A 161 7.41 -20.80 -5.70
CA ALA A 161 8.24 -20.60 -6.89
C ALA A 161 9.75 -20.81 -6.62
N GLY A 162 10.13 -21.02 -5.35
CA GLY A 162 11.48 -21.42 -4.97
C GLY A 162 12.52 -20.30 -4.92
N PHE A 163 12.10 -19.02 -5.00
CA PHE A 163 13.02 -17.89 -4.88
C PHE A 163 13.46 -17.63 -3.44
N GLY A 164 12.67 -18.07 -2.45
CA GLY A 164 12.85 -17.70 -1.04
C GLY A 164 12.65 -16.21 -0.81
N TYR A 165 12.72 -15.75 0.45
CA TYR A 165 12.45 -14.33 0.78
C TYR A 165 13.48 -13.37 0.18
N ALA A 166 14.77 -13.70 0.27
CA ALA A 166 15.84 -12.86 -0.30
C ALA A 166 15.77 -12.78 -1.82
N GLY A 167 15.55 -13.91 -2.52
CA GLY A 167 15.41 -13.94 -3.98
C GLY A 167 14.18 -13.20 -4.46
N SER A 168 13.04 -13.34 -3.79
CA SER A 168 11.81 -12.62 -4.09
C SER A 168 11.96 -11.11 -3.84
N THR A 169 12.70 -10.71 -2.78
CA THR A 169 13.05 -9.30 -2.54
C THR A 169 13.86 -8.72 -3.70
N LEU A 170 14.86 -9.46 -4.20
CA LEU A 170 15.65 -9.03 -5.36
C LEU A 170 14.81 -8.99 -6.65
N LEU A 171 13.90 -9.94 -6.84
CA LEU A 171 12.97 -9.96 -7.98
C LEU A 171 12.10 -8.71 -8.01
N PHE A 172 11.32 -8.46 -6.95
CA PHE A 172 10.41 -7.32 -6.91
C PHE A 172 11.15 -5.97 -6.83
N GLY A 173 12.29 -5.92 -6.12
CA GLY A 173 13.16 -4.75 -6.10
C GLY A 173 13.74 -4.43 -7.49
N GLY A 174 14.17 -5.46 -8.23
CA GLY A 174 14.64 -5.33 -9.61
C GLY A 174 13.54 -4.84 -10.56
N MET A 175 12.31 -5.35 -10.41
CA MET A 175 11.16 -4.87 -11.19
C MET A 175 10.84 -3.40 -10.89
N LEU A 176 10.91 -2.97 -9.64
CA LEU A 176 10.74 -1.56 -9.27
C LEU A 176 11.87 -0.69 -9.83
N ALA A 177 13.12 -1.15 -9.79
CA ALA A 177 14.25 -0.46 -10.41
C ALA A 177 14.06 -0.32 -11.93
N ALA A 178 13.53 -1.34 -12.60
CA ALA A 178 13.17 -1.27 -14.02
C ALA A 178 12.08 -0.23 -14.30
N ILE A 179 11.08 -0.09 -13.43
CA ILE A 179 10.05 0.96 -13.54
C ILE A 179 10.67 2.35 -13.36
N VAL A 180 11.58 2.52 -12.41
CA VAL A 180 12.34 3.77 -12.23
C VAL A 180 13.17 4.08 -13.46
N ALA A 181 13.86 3.10 -14.03
CA ALA A 181 14.58 3.28 -15.29
C ALA A 181 13.64 3.67 -16.45
N ALA A 182 12.50 2.99 -16.58
CA ALA A 182 11.48 3.32 -17.57
C ALA A 182 10.91 4.74 -17.38
N TYR A 183 10.80 5.21 -16.15
CA TYR A 183 10.37 6.58 -15.85
C TYR A 183 11.32 7.61 -16.45
N TYR A 184 12.64 7.42 -16.38
CA TYR A 184 13.62 8.38 -16.89
C TYR A 184 13.97 8.15 -18.36
N LEU A 185 13.95 6.92 -18.84
CA LEU A 185 14.47 6.55 -20.15
C LEU A 185 13.39 6.40 -21.23
N THR A 186 12.10 6.40 -20.86
CA THR A 186 11.01 6.12 -21.82
C THR A 186 9.89 7.16 -21.75
N ARG A 187 9.00 7.12 -22.76
CA ARG A 187 7.79 7.95 -22.82
C ARG A 187 6.52 7.20 -22.35
N VAL A 188 6.67 6.12 -21.61
CA VAL A 188 5.54 5.36 -21.06
C VAL A 188 4.70 6.26 -20.15
N SER A 189 3.39 6.07 -20.17
CA SER A 189 2.43 6.82 -19.35
C SER A 189 2.83 6.84 -17.87
N ARG A 190 2.93 8.01 -17.28
CA ARG A 190 3.26 8.20 -15.85
C ARG A 190 2.22 7.55 -14.94
N THR A 191 0.95 7.57 -15.34
CA THR A 191 -0.13 6.88 -14.63
C THR A 191 0.07 5.36 -14.63
N LEU A 192 0.48 4.78 -15.76
CA LEU A 192 0.77 3.35 -15.84
C LEU A 192 1.98 2.99 -14.96
N LEU A 193 3.07 3.75 -15.03
CA LEU A 193 4.25 3.52 -14.21
C LEU A 193 3.95 3.67 -12.72
N PHE A 194 3.11 4.65 -12.34
CA PHE A 194 2.64 4.80 -10.95
C PHE A 194 1.92 3.54 -10.47
N TRP A 195 0.91 3.06 -11.21
CA TRP A 195 0.16 1.89 -10.79
C TRP A 195 1.00 0.61 -10.80
N ALA A 196 1.89 0.45 -11.77
CA ALA A 196 2.83 -0.68 -11.79
C ALA A 196 3.74 -0.66 -10.55
N ALA A 197 4.34 0.48 -10.21
CA ALA A 197 5.14 0.63 -9.01
C ALA A 197 4.30 0.41 -7.73
N PHE A 198 3.10 1.02 -7.68
CA PHE A 198 2.21 0.92 -6.53
C PHE A 198 1.80 -0.53 -6.23
N ILE A 199 1.48 -1.31 -7.27
CA ILE A 199 1.16 -2.74 -7.16
C ILE A 199 2.39 -3.52 -6.68
N LEU A 200 3.57 -3.29 -7.28
CA LEU A 200 4.79 -4.03 -6.98
C LEU A 200 5.41 -3.72 -5.61
N THR A 201 5.14 -2.55 -5.03
CA THR A 201 5.58 -2.27 -3.65
C THR A 201 4.94 -3.21 -2.63
N ARG A 202 3.78 -3.81 -2.94
CA ARG A 202 3.11 -4.68 -1.98
C ARG A 202 3.75 -6.07 -1.87
N PRO A 203 3.99 -6.84 -2.97
CA PRO A 203 4.72 -8.10 -2.85
C PRO A 203 6.15 -7.88 -2.34
N LEU A 204 6.81 -6.77 -2.70
CA LEU A 204 8.11 -6.42 -2.09
C LEU A 204 7.99 -6.27 -0.57
N GLY A 205 7.00 -5.51 -0.08
CA GLY A 205 6.79 -5.33 1.36
C GLY A 205 6.45 -6.62 2.09
N ALA A 206 5.67 -7.52 1.46
CA ALA A 206 5.34 -8.83 2.00
C ALA A 206 6.61 -9.67 2.20
N VAL A 207 7.39 -9.89 1.14
CA VAL A 207 8.60 -10.71 1.22
C VAL A 207 9.69 -10.10 2.11
N VAL A 208 9.77 -8.77 2.23
CA VAL A 208 10.67 -8.10 3.18
C VAL A 208 10.15 -8.29 4.62
N GLY A 209 8.85 -8.20 4.85
CA GLY A 209 8.24 -8.49 6.16
C GLY A 209 8.53 -9.92 6.61
N ASP A 210 8.27 -10.87 5.75
CA ASP A 210 8.59 -12.28 5.96
C ASP A 210 10.09 -12.53 6.17
N PHE A 211 10.93 -11.87 5.38
CA PHE A 211 12.39 -11.96 5.59
C PHE A 211 12.80 -11.49 6.99
N LEU A 212 12.13 -10.48 7.54
CA LEU A 212 12.43 -10.00 8.89
C LEU A 212 11.98 -10.97 9.98
N ASP A 213 10.80 -11.59 9.86
CA ASP A 213 10.15 -12.28 10.99
C ASP A 213 10.10 -13.81 10.89
N LYS A 214 10.26 -14.39 9.69
CA LYS A 214 10.24 -15.84 9.54
C LYS A 214 11.51 -16.49 10.12
N PRO A 215 11.44 -17.79 10.53
CA PRO A 215 12.56 -18.49 11.13
C PRO A 215 13.80 -18.56 10.23
N LEU A 216 14.99 -18.59 10.85
CA LEU A 216 16.26 -18.80 10.15
C LEU A 216 16.25 -20.06 9.27
N SER A 217 15.56 -21.13 9.70
CA SER A 217 15.39 -22.37 8.94
C SER A 217 14.64 -22.18 7.61
N LYS A 218 13.87 -21.11 7.47
CA LYS A 218 13.17 -20.73 6.25
C LYS A 218 13.85 -19.56 5.50
N GLY A 219 15.05 -19.16 5.93
CA GLY A 219 15.82 -18.08 5.33
C GLY A 219 15.41 -16.67 5.79
N GLY A 220 14.64 -16.56 6.87
CA GLY A 220 14.32 -15.28 7.52
C GLY A 220 15.36 -14.87 8.57
N LEU A 221 15.16 -13.73 9.21
CA LEU A 221 16.02 -13.20 10.29
C LEU A 221 15.49 -13.51 11.70
N GLU A 222 14.32 -14.12 11.83
CA GLU A 222 13.68 -14.51 13.08
C GLU A 222 13.50 -13.33 14.07
N LEU A 223 13.28 -12.12 13.57
CA LEU A 223 13.00 -10.98 14.42
C LEU A 223 11.59 -11.06 15.01
N SER A 224 11.41 -10.54 16.22
CA SER A 224 10.07 -10.46 16.80
C SER A 224 9.15 -9.58 15.95
N ARG A 225 7.98 -10.12 15.54
CA ARG A 225 6.96 -9.39 14.79
C ARG A 225 6.52 -8.10 15.48
N TYR A 226 6.43 -8.12 16.82
CA TYR A 226 6.06 -6.93 17.59
C TYR A 226 7.13 -5.83 17.49
N SER A 227 8.40 -6.17 17.68
CA SER A 227 9.48 -5.18 17.60
C SER A 227 9.70 -4.68 16.19
N ALA A 228 9.62 -5.54 15.17
CA ALA A 228 9.69 -5.16 13.77
C ALA A 228 8.54 -4.21 13.40
N SER A 229 7.30 -4.55 13.75
CA SER A 229 6.13 -3.71 13.48
C SER A 229 6.21 -2.37 14.20
N PHE A 230 6.67 -2.35 15.47
CA PHE A 230 6.83 -1.10 16.21
C PHE A 230 7.91 -0.20 15.60
N ALA A 231 9.05 -0.76 15.21
CA ALA A 231 10.13 -0.01 14.56
C ALA A 231 9.69 0.57 13.21
N LEU A 232 8.95 -0.22 12.39
CA LEU A 232 8.39 0.23 11.13
C LEU A 232 7.36 1.35 11.33
N LEU A 233 6.46 1.20 12.32
CA LEU A 233 5.47 2.22 12.64
C LEU A 233 6.13 3.53 13.08
N ALA A 234 7.16 3.45 13.94
CA ALA A 234 7.92 4.62 14.39
C ALA A 234 8.65 5.32 13.23
N ALA A 235 9.25 4.55 12.31
CA ALA A 235 9.89 5.08 11.11
C ALA A 235 8.88 5.77 10.19
N ILE A 236 7.72 5.16 9.94
CA ILE A 236 6.64 5.75 9.14
C ILE A 236 6.15 7.05 9.77
N ALA A 237 5.84 7.04 11.07
CA ALA A 237 5.37 8.24 11.78
C ALA A 237 6.39 9.38 11.68
N THR A 238 7.67 9.08 11.87
CA THR A 238 8.77 10.06 11.75
C THR A 238 8.85 10.64 10.33
N LEU A 239 8.80 9.80 9.30
CA LEU A 239 8.88 10.26 7.91
C LEU A 239 7.65 11.06 7.50
N VAL A 240 6.45 10.66 7.94
CA VAL A 240 5.20 11.41 7.70
C VAL A 240 5.28 12.78 8.38
N LEU A 241 5.76 12.85 9.61
CA LEU A 241 5.95 14.12 10.32
C LEU A 241 6.95 15.04 9.61
N ILE A 242 8.13 14.52 9.24
CA ILE A 242 9.15 15.29 8.52
C ILE A 242 8.60 15.80 7.18
N SER A 243 7.92 14.95 6.42
CA SER A 243 7.31 15.33 5.15
C SER A 243 6.27 16.44 5.33
N THR A 244 5.42 16.33 6.35
CA THR A 244 4.41 17.34 6.67
C THR A 244 5.04 18.68 7.05
N LEU A 245 6.06 18.67 7.92
CA LEU A 245 6.75 19.89 8.36
C LEU A 245 7.46 20.59 7.21
N ARG A 246 8.09 19.85 6.29
CA ARG A 246 8.74 20.43 5.09
C ARG A 246 7.74 21.13 4.18
N ASN A 247 6.53 20.60 4.02
CA ASN A 247 5.50 21.19 3.19
C ASN A 247 4.88 22.47 3.81
N LEU A 248 5.01 22.66 5.15
CA LEU A 248 4.53 23.87 5.84
C LEU A 248 5.53 25.03 5.80
N GLN A 249 6.82 24.77 5.56
CA GLN A 249 7.87 25.81 5.58
C GLN A 249 7.71 26.90 4.51
N PRO A 250 7.43 26.60 3.22
CA PRO A 250 7.25 27.65 2.21
C PRO A 250 6.06 28.55 2.50
N VAL A 251 4.96 28.02 3.02
CA VAL A 251 3.76 28.80 3.37
C VAL A 251 4.04 29.80 4.52
N ARG A 252 4.86 29.40 5.50
CA ARG A 252 5.29 30.31 6.59
C ARG A 252 6.22 31.41 6.09
N ALA A 253 7.16 31.08 5.23
CA ALA A 253 8.08 32.09 4.66
C ALA A 253 7.37 33.14 3.83
N GLU A 254 6.28 32.80 3.11
CA GLU A 254 5.45 33.77 2.38
C GLU A 254 4.66 34.68 3.33
N LEU A 255 4.12 34.16 4.42
CA LEU A 255 3.39 34.94 5.43
C LEU A 255 4.29 35.91 6.22
N ASP A 256 5.56 35.55 6.44
CA ASP A 256 6.55 36.39 7.15
C ASP A 256 7.07 37.53 6.25
N ILE A 257 6.90 37.45 4.93
CA ILE A 257 7.28 38.52 3.97
C ILE A 257 6.14 39.57 3.79
N GLU A 258 4.90 39.21 4.07
CA GLU A 258 3.72 40.09 3.97
C GLU A 258 3.46 40.92 5.25
N GLN A 259 4.24 40.72 6.32
CA GLN A 259 4.21 41.52 7.56
C GLN A 259 5.36 42.52 7.62
#